data_a8374643f152da2f831cf2c420c9fa83
#
_entry.id   a8374643f152da2f831cf2c420c9fa83
#
_cell.length_a   1.000
_cell.length_b   1.000
_cell.length_c   1.000
_cell.angle_alpha   90.00
_cell.angle_beta   90.00
_cell.angle_gamma   90.00
#
_symmetry.space_group_name_H-M   'P 1'
#
loop_
_entity.id
_entity.type
_entity.pdbx_description
1 polymer ?
#
loop_
_entity_poly.entity_id
_entity_poly.type
_entity_poly.pdbx_seq_one_letter_code
_entity_poly.pdbx_strand_id
1 'polypeptide(L)'
;AEGYARSSGKVGVVLVTSGPGATNTVTGLTDALMDSVPVVCLTGQVPTHLIGNDAFQEADTTGITRPCTKHNYLVKDVKDLARVLHEAFTVARTGRPGPVVVDLPKDVLFANGLYLPPESTPARKSYRPQTKPEVARIAAAAQLIMTAKKPLFYAGGGLINSGPRACTLFTELVRLTGFPVTLTLMGLGAYPATDKQYLGLVGMHGTFESNNAMHDCDLMINIGARFDDRVTGKVAAFAPHSRKIHVDIDPSSINKNVRADLAIVGDCAEVLTALLAELQAQKYKADPARIAPWWKQIETWRKRDSLRYAKSDAIIKPQYAIERLYALTRGRDVFITTEVGQHQMW
;
A
#
# COMPACT_ATOMS: atom_id res chain seq x y z
N ALA A 1 -12.81 -8.48 -8.75
CA ALA A 1 -12.77 -7.03 -8.55
C ALA A 1 -11.38 -6.57 -8.09
N GLU A 2 -10.79 -7.21 -7.09
CA GLU A 2 -9.43 -6.85 -6.61
C GLU A 2 -8.37 -7.02 -7.68
N GLY A 3 -8.33 -8.16 -8.38
CA GLY A 3 -7.39 -8.37 -9.49
C GLY A 3 -7.53 -7.29 -10.58
N TYR A 4 -8.76 -6.87 -10.88
CA TYR A 4 -8.99 -5.75 -11.78
C TYR A 4 -8.42 -4.43 -11.24
N ALA A 5 -8.69 -4.13 -9.97
CA ALA A 5 -8.21 -2.90 -9.35
C ALA A 5 -6.67 -2.85 -9.30
N ARG A 6 -6.02 -3.95 -8.92
CA ARG A 6 -4.55 -4.07 -8.85
C ARG A 6 -3.88 -3.93 -10.22
N SER A 7 -4.45 -4.55 -11.26
CA SER A 7 -3.85 -4.55 -12.61
C SER A 7 -4.15 -3.28 -13.41
N SER A 8 -5.30 -2.63 -13.17
CA SER A 8 -5.74 -1.47 -13.97
C SER A 8 -5.56 -0.12 -13.28
N GLY A 9 -5.34 -0.11 -11.95
CA GLY A 9 -5.35 1.12 -11.14
C GLY A 9 -6.74 1.78 -11.01
N LYS A 10 -7.80 1.08 -11.43
CA LYS A 10 -9.19 1.56 -11.37
C LYS A 10 -9.95 0.89 -10.23
N VAL A 11 -11.10 1.46 -9.85
CA VAL A 11 -11.97 0.85 -8.83
C VAL A 11 -12.59 -0.43 -9.37
N GLY A 12 -12.38 -1.55 -8.65
CA GLY A 12 -13.06 -2.80 -8.96
C GLY A 12 -14.51 -2.77 -8.48
N VAL A 13 -15.42 -3.41 -9.21
CA VAL A 13 -16.83 -3.49 -8.83
C VAL A 13 -17.26 -4.94 -8.67
N VAL A 14 -18.01 -5.21 -7.61
CA VAL A 14 -18.64 -6.51 -7.34
C VAL A 14 -20.13 -6.27 -7.09
N LEU A 15 -20.97 -7.13 -7.61
CA LEU A 15 -22.42 -7.11 -7.40
C LEU A 15 -22.86 -8.49 -6.90
N VAL A 16 -23.58 -8.51 -5.76
CA VAL A 16 -24.05 -9.75 -5.14
C VAL A 16 -25.48 -9.57 -4.64
N THR A 17 -26.18 -10.70 -4.45
CA THR A 17 -27.51 -10.71 -3.84
C THR A 17 -27.45 -10.45 -2.33
N SER A 18 -28.63 -10.30 -1.71
CA SER A 18 -28.80 -10.13 -0.26
C SER A 18 -28.35 -11.38 0.54
N GLY A 19 -28.28 -11.23 1.84
CA GLY A 19 -27.99 -12.31 2.78
C GLY A 19 -26.67 -13.01 2.48
N PRO A 20 -26.69 -14.31 2.10
CA PRO A 20 -25.47 -15.07 1.87
C PRO A 20 -24.60 -14.53 0.74
N GLY A 21 -25.15 -13.85 -0.26
CA GLY A 21 -24.38 -13.17 -1.27
C GLY A 21 -23.52 -12.07 -0.67
N ALA A 22 -24.11 -11.21 0.13
CA ALA A 22 -23.42 -10.11 0.80
C ALA A 22 -22.41 -10.63 1.84
N THR A 23 -22.78 -11.58 2.71
CA THR A 23 -21.91 -12.08 3.77
C THR A 23 -20.69 -12.84 3.24
N ASN A 24 -20.79 -13.51 2.11
CA ASN A 24 -19.66 -14.16 1.46
C ASN A 24 -18.60 -13.19 0.92
N THR A 25 -18.90 -11.90 0.80
CA THR A 25 -17.91 -10.89 0.37
C THR A 25 -16.96 -10.44 1.47
N VAL A 26 -17.27 -10.75 2.76
CA VAL A 26 -16.54 -10.20 3.92
C VAL A 26 -15.06 -10.49 3.89
N THR A 27 -14.64 -11.70 3.51
CA THR A 27 -13.22 -12.04 3.40
C THR A 27 -12.52 -11.17 2.36
N GLY A 28 -13.07 -11.06 1.15
CA GLY A 28 -12.49 -10.22 0.09
C GLY A 28 -12.52 -8.71 0.45
N LEU A 29 -13.57 -8.23 1.12
CA LEU A 29 -13.61 -6.84 1.61
C LEU A 29 -12.55 -6.59 2.68
N THR A 30 -12.30 -7.55 3.57
CA THR A 30 -11.26 -7.44 4.60
C THR A 30 -9.88 -7.40 3.96
N ASP A 31 -9.61 -8.27 2.98
CA ASP A 31 -8.37 -8.28 2.22
C ASP A 31 -8.15 -6.94 1.50
N ALA A 32 -9.15 -6.47 0.77
CA ALA A 32 -9.10 -5.17 0.08
C ALA A 32 -8.83 -3.99 1.04
N LEU A 33 -9.39 -4.03 2.27
CA LEU A 33 -9.14 -3.01 3.29
C LEU A 33 -7.69 -3.06 3.79
N MET A 34 -7.19 -4.26 4.09
CA MET A 34 -5.83 -4.44 4.61
C MET A 34 -4.76 -4.06 3.58
N ASP A 35 -4.99 -4.40 2.32
CA ASP A 35 -4.07 -4.15 1.21
C ASP A 35 -4.31 -2.80 0.50
N SER A 36 -5.29 -2.03 0.97
CA SER A 36 -5.61 -0.71 0.40
C SER A 36 -6.02 -0.80 -1.08
N VAL A 37 -6.88 -1.76 -1.42
CA VAL A 37 -7.40 -1.98 -2.78
C VAL A 37 -8.76 -1.30 -2.94
N PRO A 38 -8.95 -0.41 -3.94
CA PRO A 38 -10.22 0.27 -4.13
C PRO A 38 -11.26 -0.67 -4.76
N VAL A 39 -12.31 -1.00 -4.01
CA VAL A 39 -13.42 -1.83 -4.45
C VAL A 39 -14.74 -1.18 -4.07
N VAL A 40 -15.72 -1.17 -4.98
CA VAL A 40 -17.12 -0.86 -4.69
C VAL A 40 -17.91 -2.16 -4.75
N CYS A 41 -18.49 -2.56 -3.61
CA CYS A 41 -19.33 -3.74 -3.51
C CYS A 41 -20.80 -3.30 -3.44
N LEU A 42 -21.57 -3.68 -4.43
CA LEU A 42 -23.02 -3.46 -4.50
C LEU A 42 -23.71 -4.72 -3.99
N THR A 43 -24.45 -4.61 -2.88
CA THR A 43 -25.18 -5.72 -2.28
C THR A 43 -26.70 -5.51 -2.44
N GLY A 44 -27.42 -6.55 -2.79
CA GLY A 44 -28.86 -6.51 -2.69
C GLY A 44 -29.33 -6.53 -1.22
N GLN A 45 -30.49 -5.96 -0.94
CA GLN A 45 -31.14 -6.00 0.36
C GLN A 45 -32.62 -6.27 0.20
N VAL A 46 -33.28 -6.79 1.23
CA VAL A 46 -34.72 -6.92 1.29
C VAL A 46 -35.39 -5.54 1.14
N PRO A 47 -36.66 -5.45 0.72
CA PRO A 47 -37.38 -4.17 0.66
C PRO A 47 -37.27 -3.37 1.96
N THR A 48 -37.23 -2.06 1.87
CA THR A 48 -37.01 -1.17 3.03
C THR A 48 -37.97 -1.41 4.18
N HIS A 49 -39.24 -1.73 3.90
CA HIS A 49 -40.26 -2.01 4.91
C HIS A 49 -40.15 -3.38 5.59
N LEU A 50 -39.29 -4.27 5.07
CA LEU A 50 -39.00 -5.59 5.63
C LEU A 50 -37.71 -5.64 6.45
N ILE A 51 -36.89 -4.60 6.36
CA ILE A 51 -35.60 -4.55 7.11
C ILE A 51 -35.91 -4.59 8.62
N GLY A 52 -35.31 -5.55 9.33
CA GLY A 52 -35.50 -5.79 10.75
C GLY A 52 -36.66 -6.72 11.09
N ASN A 53 -37.26 -7.39 10.10
CA ASN A 53 -38.36 -8.31 10.29
C ASN A 53 -38.03 -9.79 10.00
N ASP A 54 -36.72 -10.14 10.03
CA ASP A 54 -36.22 -11.49 9.74
C ASP A 54 -36.71 -12.05 8.37
N ALA A 55 -36.74 -11.17 7.38
CA ALA A 55 -37.17 -11.52 6.04
C ALA A 55 -36.23 -12.52 5.36
N PHE A 56 -36.71 -13.25 4.35
CA PHE A 56 -35.91 -14.24 3.63
C PHE A 56 -34.63 -13.65 3.06
N GLN A 57 -33.49 -14.24 3.45
CA GLN A 57 -32.13 -13.78 3.06
C GLN A 57 -31.84 -12.32 3.50
N GLU A 58 -32.44 -11.85 4.58
CA GLU A 58 -32.04 -10.60 5.20
C GLU A 58 -30.72 -10.79 5.95
N ALA A 59 -29.88 -9.77 5.90
CA ALA A 59 -28.69 -9.64 6.75
C ALA A 59 -28.42 -8.15 7.02
N ASP A 60 -27.94 -7.82 8.21
CA ASP A 60 -27.44 -6.48 8.51
C ASP A 60 -26.08 -6.27 7.81
N THR A 61 -26.12 -6.11 6.50
CA THR A 61 -24.95 -5.95 5.66
C THR A 61 -24.09 -4.78 6.11
N THR A 62 -24.71 -3.65 6.49
CA THR A 62 -23.96 -2.47 6.94
C THR A 62 -23.29 -2.69 8.30
N GLY A 63 -23.93 -3.39 9.23
CA GLY A 63 -23.35 -3.78 10.52
C GLY A 63 -22.19 -4.75 10.34
N ILE A 64 -22.38 -5.81 9.55
CA ILE A 64 -21.38 -6.84 9.29
C ILE A 64 -20.14 -6.26 8.56
N THR A 65 -20.34 -5.38 7.59
CA THR A 65 -19.24 -4.85 6.75
C THR A 65 -18.57 -3.61 7.33
N ARG A 66 -19.09 -3.02 8.38
CA ARG A 66 -18.52 -1.81 9.00
C ARG A 66 -17.06 -1.95 9.41
N PRO A 67 -16.62 -3.02 10.10
CA PRO A 67 -15.22 -3.16 10.50
C PRO A 67 -14.28 -3.54 9.37
N CYS A 68 -14.78 -4.05 8.25
CA CYS A 68 -13.97 -4.54 7.13
C CYS A 68 -14.09 -3.68 5.87
N THR A 69 -14.66 -2.48 5.98
CA THR A 69 -14.77 -1.53 4.86
C THR A 69 -14.32 -0.13 5.26
N LYS A 70 -13.92 0.64 4.29
CA LYS A 70 -13.59 2.05 4.47
C LYS A 70 -14.85 2.89 4.75
N HIS A 71 -15.94 2.54 4.10
CA HIS A 71 -17.27 3.09 4.34
C HIS A 71 -18.35 2.15 3.82
N ASN A 72 -19.58 2.27 4.35
CA ASN A 72 -20.75 1.58 3.84
C ASN A 72 -21.98 2.49 3.84
N TYR A 73 -22.91 2.18 2.96
CA TYR A 73 -24.18 2.89 2.77
C TYR A 73 -25.32 1.90 2.73
N LEU A 74 -26.47 2.27 3.32
CA LEU A 74 -27.78 1.68 3.05
C LEU A 74 -28.62 2.73 2.33
N VAL A 75 -28.98 2.50 1.08
CA VAL A 75 -29.76 3.46 0.26
C VAL A 75 -31.24 3.26 0.53
N LYS A 76 -31.90 4.22 1.17
CA LYS A 76 -33.33 4.12 1.54
C LYS A 76 -34.28 4.88 0.61
N ASP A 77 -33.74 5.74 -0.26
CA ASP A 77 -34.51 6.52 -1.23
C ASP A 77 -33.77 6.53 -2.56
N VAL A 78 -34.48 6.27 -3.66
CA VAL A 78 -33.91 6.31 -5.03
C VAL A 78 -33.30 7.66 -5.39
N LYS A 79 -33.77 8.77 -4.78
CA LYS A 79 -33.21 10.11 -4.97
C LYS A 79 -31.75 10.21 -4.53
N ASP A 80 -31.35 9.40 -3.54
CA ASP A 80 -29.98 9.36 -3.03
C ASP A 80 -29.06 8.45 -3.83
N LEU A 81 -29.60 7.55 -4.65
CA LEU A 81 -28.84 6.47 -5.30
C LEU A 81 -27.65 7.00 -6.12
N ALA A 82 -27.90 7.95 -7.03
CA ALA A 82 -26.83 8.50 -7.87
C ALA A 82 -25.72 9.15 -7.03
N ARG A 83 -26.09 9.97 -6.05
CA ARG A 83 -25.15 10.63 -5.15
C ARG A 83 -24.32 9.60 -4.35
N VAL A 84 -24.96 8.59 -3.77
CA VAL A 84 -24.28 7.57 -2.98
C VAL A 84 -23.30 6.76 -3.84
N LEU A 85 -23.68 6.38 -5.06
CA LEU A 85 -22.77 5.68 -5.97
C LEU A 85 -21.53 6.53 -6.29
N HIS A 86 -21.69 7.80 -6.64
CA HIS A 86 -20.56 8.69 -6.92
C HIS A 86 -19.66 8.89 -5.70
N GLU A 87 -20.25 9.06 -4.51
CA GLU A 87 -19.50 9.11 -3.26
C GLU A 87 -18.73 7.81 -3.01
N ALA A 88 -19.34 6.65 -3.21
CA ALA A 88 -18.72 5.34 -3.01
C ALA A 88 -17.44 5.18 -3.84
N PHE A 89 -17.50 5.51 -5.14
CA PHE A 89 -16.32 5.48 -6.01
C PHE A 89 -15.26 6.49 -5.59
N THR A 90 -15.67 7.68 -5.18
CA THR A 90 -14.74 8.72 -4.71
C THR A 90 -14.05 8.31 -3.41
N VAL A 91 -14.80 7.81 -2.43
CA VAL A 91 -14.26 7.33 -1.16
C VAL A 91 -13.35 6.13 -1.35
N ALA A 92 -13.72 5.18 -2.22
CA ALA A 92 -12.91 3.99 -2.47
C ALA A 92 -11.50 4.31 -2.98
N ARG A 93 -11.36 5.29 -3.87
CA ARG A 93 -10.09 5.59 -4.57
C ARG A 93 -9.24 6.72 -3.98
N THR A 94 -9.77 7.55 -3.07
CA THR A 94 -9.07 8.74 -2.56
C THR A 94 -8.59 8.56 -1.12
N GLY A 95 -7.56 9.31 -0.71
CA GLY A 95 -6.86 9.02 0.54
C GLY A 95 -6.22 7.63 0.48
N ARG A 96 -6.16 6.90 1.59
CA ARG A 96 -5.83 5.47 1.55
C ARG A 96 -6.94 4.73 0.81
N PRO A 97 -6.68 4.07 -0.33
CA PRO A 97 -7.70 3.31 -1.04
C PRO A 97 -8.29 2.18 -0.17
N GLY A 98 -9.50 1.76 -0.50
CA GLY A 98 -10.14 0.66 0.24
C GLY A 98 -11.56 0.38 -0.24
N PRO A 99 -12.19 -0.70 0.26
CA PRO A 99 -13.52 -1.12 -0.15
C PRO A 99 -14.61 -0.23 0.43
N VAL A 100 -15.67 -0.04 -0.36
CA VAL A 100 -16.90 0.63 0.04
C VAL A 100 -18.09 -0.27 -0.33
N VAL A 101 -19.03 -0.45 0.59
CA VAL A 101 -20.24 -1.22 0.34
C VAL A 101 -21.42 -0.27 0.13
N VAL A 102 -22.25 -0.57 -0.86
CA VAL A 102 -23.54 0.09 -1.09
C VAL A 102 -24.63 -0.95 -1.09
N ASP A 103 -25.42 -0.96 -0.02
CA ASP A 103 -26.52 -1.90 0.21
C ASP A 103 -27.81 -1.33 -0.40
N LEU A 104 -28.43 -2.08 -1.30
CA LEU A 104 -29.47 -1.63 -2.24
C LEU A 104 -30.76 -2.42 -2.00
N PRO A 105 -31.73 -1.88 -1.23
CA PRO A 105 -33.04 -2.48 -1.06
C PRO A 105 -33.79 -2.68 -2.38
N LYS A 106 -34.53 -3.80 -2.46
CA LYS A 106 -35.23 -4.21 -3.68
C LYS A 106 -36.21 -3.16 -4.19
N ASP A 107 -36.98 -2.54 -3.30
CA ASP A 107 -37.94 -1.48 -3.67
C ASP A 107 -37.25 -0.23 -4.22
N VAL A 108 -36.08 0.15 -3.71
CA VAL A 108 -35.26 1.24 -4.26
C VAL A 108 -34.78 0.92 -5.66
N LEU A 109 -34.38 -0.34 -5.94
CA LEU A 109 -33.95 -0.77 -7.28
C LEU A 109 -35.07 -0.76 -8.32
N PHE A 110 -36.34 -0.95 -7.88
CA PHE A 110 -37.51 -0.88 -8.76
C PHE A 110 -38.15 0.50 -8.85
N ALA A 111 -37.76 1.44 -8.00
CA ALA A 111 -38.30 2.78 -8.02
C ALA A 111 -37.82 3.59 -9.22
N ASN A 112 -38.70 4.43 -9.74
CA ASN A 112 -38.33 5.40 -10.75
C ASN A 112 -37.67 6.64 -10.12
N GLY A 113 -36.51 7.04 -10.63
CA GLY A 113 -35.76 8.19 -10.15
C GLY A 113 -35.22 9.03 -11.28
N LEU A 114 -34.85 10.27 -10.99
CA LEU A 114 -34.15 11.15 -11.93
C LEU A 114 -32.68 10.74 -11.98
N TYR A 115 -32.16 10.48 -13.19
CA TYR A 115 -30.72 10.30 -13.37
C TYR A 115 -29.97 11.62 -13.14
N LEU A 116 -28.99 11.58 -12.26
CA LEU A 116 -28.07 12.70 -12.00
C LEU A 116 -26.66 12.30 -12.46
N PRO A 117 -26.07 13.01 -13.44
CA PRO A 117 -24.70 12.73 -13.87
C PRO A 117 -23.67 13.07 -12.78
N PRO A 118 -22.45 12.50 -12.81
CA PRO A 118 -21.41 12.71 -11.79
C PRO A 118 -21.10 14.18 -11.53
N GLU A 119 -21.09 15.00 -12.57
CA GLU A 119 -20.77 16.42 -12.51
C GLU A 119 -21.78 17.24 -11.69
N SER A 120 -23.01 16.76 -11.59
CA SER A 120 -24.07 17.41 -10.81
C SER A 120 -24.10 16.98 -9.35
N THR A 121 -23.27 15.98 -8.97
CA THR A 121 -23.25 15.43 -7.62
C THR A 121 -22.23 16.19 -6.76
N PRO A 122 -22.67 16.86 -5.67
CA PRO A 122 -21.74 17.60 -4.83
C PRO A 122 -20.80 16.65 -4.10
N ALA A 123 -19.51 16.99 -4.07
CA ALA A 123 -18.51 16.26 -3.29
C ALA A 123 -18.87 16.23 -1.79
N ARG A 124 -18.63 15.10 -1.13
CA ARG A 124 -18.87 14.95 0.31
C ARG A 124 -17.99 15.91 1.10
N LYS A 125 -18.58 16.95 1.69
CA LYS A 125 -17.87 18.02 2.41
C LYS A 125 -17.07 17.52 3.62
N SER A 126 -17.50 16.43 4.25
CA SER A 126 -16.86 15.85 5.44
C SER A 126 -15.66 14.95 5.13
N TYR A 127 -15.43 14.57 3.85
CA TYR A 127 -14.34 13.70 3.46
C TYR A 127 -13.30 14.48 2.64
N ARG A 128 -12.19 14.85 3.28
CA ARG A 128 -11.10 15.63 2.69
C ARG A 128 -9.75 15.04 3.07
N PRO A 129 -9.30 13.97 2.38
CA PRO A 129 -7.99 13.41 2.65
C PRO A 129 -6.89 14.43 2.38
N GLN A 130 -5.92 14.52 3.27
CA GLN A 130 -4.74 15.37 3.09
C GLN A 130 -3.79 14.68 2.11
N THR A 131 -3.59 15.28 0.93
CA THR A 131 -2.68 14.76 -0.08
C THR A 131 -1.36 15.52 -0.14
N LYS A 132 -1.38 16.83 0.18
CA LYS A 132 -0.19 17.68 0.16
C LYS A 132 0.50 17.70 1.51
N PRO A 133 1.84 17.53 1.56
CA PRO A 133 2.59 17.60 2.80
C PRO A 133 2.71 19.04 3.34
N GLU A 134 2.97 19.14 4.63
CA GLU A 134 3.35 20.41 5.27
C GLU A 134 4.80 20.78 4.88
N VAL A 135 5.02 22.02 4.42
CA VAL A 135 6.34 22.51 3.96
C VAL A 135 7.42 22.37 5.03
N ALA A 136 7.10 22.73 6.29
CA ALA A 136 8.05 22.61 7.40
C ALA A 136 8.52 21.16 7.63
N ARG A 137 7.65 20.18 7.41
CA ARG A 137 7.98 18.77 7.53
C ARG A 137 8.93 18.31 6.43
N ILE A 138 8.75 18.82 5.21
CA ILE A 138 9.64 18.53 4.08
C ILE A 138 11.04 19.09 4.34
N ALA A 139 11.16 20.32 4.79
CA ALA A 139 12.45 20.92 5.14
C ALA A 139 13.16 20.13 6.25
N ALA A 140 12.43 19.71 7.29
CA ALA A 140 12.98 18.87 8.36
C ALA A 140 13.47 17.50 7.84
N ALA A 141 12.73 16.87 6.90
CA ALA A 141 13.14 15.61 6.28
C ALA A 141 14.42 15.78 5.46
N ALA A 142 14.52 16.85 4.66
CA ALA A 142 15.71 17.16 3.90
C ALA A 142 16.96 17.30 4.80
N GLN A 143 16.84 17.98 5.94
CA GLN A 143 17.95 18.12 6.91
C GLN A 143 18.40 16.77 7.46
N LEU A 144 17.44 15.87 7.78
CA LEU A 144 17.79 14.53 8.25
C LEU A 144 18.53 13.72 7.16
N ILE A 145 18.07 13.80 5.93
CA ILE A 145 18.69 13.12 4.77
C ILE A 145 20.12 13.63 4.54
N MET A 146 20.33 14.95 4.63
CA MET A 146 21.63 15.55 4.40
C MET A 146 22.68 15.16 5.43
N THR A 147 22.29 14.74 6.62
CA THR A 147 23.20 14.47 7.75
C THR A 147 23.37 12.99 8.09
N ALA A 148 22.52 12.11 7.56
CA ALA A 148 22.53 10.68 7.86
C ALA A 148 23.83 10.01 7.40
N LYS A 149 24.35 9.09 8.22
CA LYS A 149 25.57 8.30 7.96
C LYS A 149 25.26 6.83 7.59
N LYS A 150 24.14 6.31 8.09
CA LYS A 150 23.64 4.95 7.85
C LYS A 150 22.17 4.98 7.40
N PRO A 151 21.84 5.74 6.36
CA PRO A 151 20.44 5.87 5.92
C PRO A 151 19.92 4.60 5.27
N LEU A 152 18.59 4.43 5.33
CA LEU A 152 17.88 3.36 4.61
C LEU A 152 16.52 3.88 4.13
N PHE A 153 16.23 3.72 2.85
CA PHE A 153 14.86 3.82 2.35
C PHE A 153 14.11 2.51 2.59
N TYR A 154 12.93 2.65 3.18
CA TYR A 154 11.99 1.57 3.40
C TYR A 154 10.67 1.92 2.72
N ALA A 155 10.31 1.22 1.65
CA ALA A 155 9.16 1.59 0.85
C ALA A 155 8.11 0.47 0.76
N GLY A 156 6.85 0.86 0.75
CA GLY A 156 5.72 -0.05 0.75
C GLY A 156 4.70 0.21 -0.35
N GLY A 157 3.55 -0.47 -0.25
CA GLY A 157 2.46 -0.42 -1.21
C GLY A 157 1.88 0.97 -1.46
N GLY A 158 2.08 1.93 -0.55
CA GLY A 158 1.67 3.31 -0.74
C GLY A 158 2.33 3.99 -1.95
N LEU A 159 3.57 3.60 -2.32
CA LEU A 159 4.20 4.05 -3.57
C LEU A 159 3.45 3.53 -4.81
N ILE A 160 3.09 2.24 -4.81
CA ILE A 160 2.34 1.61 -5.92
C ILE A 160 0.98 2.27 -6.05
N ASN A 161 0.27 2.48 -4.93
CA ASN A 161 -1.06 3.09 -4.91
C ASN A 161 -1.06 4.57 -5.33
N SER A 162 0.04 5.29 -5.09
CA SER A 162 0.24 6.66 -5.57
C SER A 162 0.55 6.73 -7.07
N GLY A 163 0.84 5.60 -7.71
CA GLY A 163 0.97 5.43 -9.15
C GLY A 163 2.39 5.52 -9.70
N PRO A 164 2.56 5.31 -11.02
CA PRO A 164 3.89 5.22 -11.67
C PRO A 164 4.78 6.44 -11.44
N ARG A 165 4.19 7.65 -11.37
CA ARG A 165 4.93 8.89 -11.08
C ARG A 165 5.64 8.81 -9.73
N ALA A 166 4.99 8.27 -8.69
CA ALA A 166 5.61 8.11 -7.37
C ALA A 166 6.83 7.20 -7.42
N CYS A 167 6.73 6.06 -8.13
CA CYS A 167 7.84 5.13 -8.32
C CYS A 167 9.02 5.77 -9.07
N THR A 168 8.75 6.60 -10.08
CA THR A 168 9.78 7.35 -10.83
C THR A 168 10.50 8.35 -9.92
N LEU A 169 9.75 9.17 -9.18
CA LEU A 169 10.29 10.16 -8.23
C LEU A 169 11.07 9.49 -7.09
N PHE A 170 10.59 8.34 -6.61
CA PHE A 170 11.31 7.56 -5.61
C PHE A 170 12.65 7.05 -6.15
N THR A 171 12.66 6.51 -7.37
CA THR A 171 13.88 6.07 -8.04
C THR A 171 14.87 7.23 -8.21
N GLU A 172 14.38 8.40 -8.59
CA GLU A 172 15.19 9.63 -8.68
C GLU A 172 15.81 10.00 -7.34
N LEU A 173 15.03 10.02 -6.26
CA LEU A 173 15.49 10.34 -4.92
C LEU A 173 16.54 9.33 -4.41
N VAL A 174 16.30 8.04 -4.62
CA VAL A 174 17.25 6.97 -4.24
C VAL A 174 18.58 7.15 -4.99
N ARG A 175 18.55 7.39 -6.29
CA ARG A 175 19.75 7.62 -7.09
C ARG A 175 20.47 8.92 -6.75
N LEU A 176 19.72 9.99 -6.49
CA LEU A 176 20.27 11.28 -6.07
C LEU A 176 21.05 11.16 -4.76
N THR A 177 20.51 10.40 -3.81
CA THR A 177 21.13 10.28 -2.47
C THR A 177 22.21 9.21 -2.39
N GLY A 178 22.17 8.21 -3.24
CA GLY A 178 23.04 7.04 -3.18
C GLY A 178 22.72 6.08 -2.02
N PHE A 179 21.55 6.23 -1.36
CA PHE A 179 21.18 5.44 -0.20
C PHE A 179 20.68 4.04 -0.58
N PRO A 180 20.89 3.04 0.28
CA PRO A 180 20.30 1.72 0.10
C PRO A 180 18.77 1.76 0.24
N VAL A 181 18.11 0.82 -0.43
CA VAL A 181 16.65 0.71 -0.42
C VAL A 181 16.21 -0.73 -0.19
N THR A 182 15.18 -0.89 0.62
CA THR A 182 14.46 -2.15 0.81
C THR A 182 12.96 -1.94 0.64
N LEU A 183 12.26 -2.98 0.23
CA LEU A 183 10.83 -2.94 -0.07
C LEU A 183 10.06 -3.93 0.81
N THR A 184 8.82 -3.60 1.13
CA THR A 184 7.86 -4.58 1.64
C THR A 184 7.39 -5.47 0.48
N LEU A 185 6.73 -6.59 0.79
CA LEU A 185 6.08 -7.44 -0.22
C LEU A 185 5.15 -6.61 -1.12
N MET A 186 4.29 -5.75 -0.53
CA MET A 186 3.37 -4.89 -1.27
C MET A 186 4.05 -3.73 -2.01
N GLY A 187 5.31 -3.44 -1.69
CA GLY A 187 6.13 -2.43 -2.36
C GLY A 187 6.99 -2.96 -3.50
N LEU A 188 6.99 -4.29 -3.73
CA LEU A 188 7.77 -4.88 -4.83
C LEU A 188 7.34 -4.29 -6.17
N GLY A 189 8.33 -3.93 -7.00
CA GLY A 189 8.12 -3.22 -8.27
C GLY A 189 8.20 -1.69 -8.17
N ALA A 190 8.16 -1.11 -6.96
CA ALA A 190 8.30 0.35 -6.79
C ALA A 190 9.73 0.86 -7.07
N TYR A 191 10.72 -0.02 -7.03
CA TYR A 191 12.11 0.27 -7.34
C TYR A 191 12.73 -0.89 -8.13
N PRO A 192 13.64 -0.64 -9.10
CA PRO A 192 14.26 -1.70 -9.90
C PRO A 192 15.06 -2.69 -9.04
N ALA A 193 14.65 -3.97 -9.04
CA ALA A 193 15.31 -5.02 -8.27
C ALA A 193 16.75 -5.35 -8.76
N THR A 194 17.10 -4.94 -9.98
CA THR A 194 18.44 -5.12 -10.56
C THR A 194 19.42 -3.99 -10.22
N ASP A 195 18.94 -2.93 -9.57
CA ASP A 195 19.79 -1.81 -9.17
C ASP A 195 20.62 -2.19 -7.93
N LYS A 196 21.91 -1.78 -7.93
CA LYS A 196 22.84 -2.08 -6.84
C LYS A 196 22.44 -1.52 -5.48
N GLN A 197 21.60 -0.48 -5.45
CA GLN A 197 21.10 0.12 -4.21
C GLN A 197 19.97 -0.70 -3.56
N TYR A 198 19.36 -1.63 -4.30
CA TYR A 198 18.34 -2.52 -3.79
C TYR A 198 18.93 -3.64 -2.93
N LEU A 199 18.46 -3.77 -1.69
CA LEU A 199 18.93 -4.78 -0.74
C LEU A 199 18.09 -6.05 -0.71
N GLY A 200 16.95 -6.05 -1.39
CA GLY A 200 15.99 -7.14 -1.36
C GLY A 200 14.76 -6.81 -0.50
N LEU A 201 13.93 -7.82 -0.33
CA LEU A 201 12.76 -7.79 0.57
C LEU A 201 13.21 -7.66 2.03
N VAL A 202 12.40 -7.00 2.84
CA VAL A 202 12.62 -6.87 4.30
C VAL A 202 11.53 -7.62 5.08
N GLY A 203 11.86 -7.99 6.29
CA GLY A 203 10.95 -8.63 7.24
C GLY A 203 11.23 -10.12 7.44
N MET A 204 10.22 -10.87 7.85
CA MET A 204 10.33 -12.30 8.19
C MET A 204 10.96 -13.14 7.06
N HIS A 205 10.71 -12.77 5.82
CA HIS A 205 11.22 -13.43 4.62
C HIS A 205 12.23 -12.58 3.84
N GLY A 206 12.77 -11.56 4.51
CA GLY A 206 13.72 -10.63 3.93
C GLY A 206 15.13 -11.21 3.80
N THR A 207 15.94 -10.55 2.98
CA THR A 207 17.36 -10.86 2.87
C THR A 207 18.10 -10.52 4.16
N PHE A 208 19.23 -11.19 4.40
CA PHE A 208 20.05 -10.94 5.59
C PHE A 208 20.53 -9.48 5.64
N GLU A 209 21.01 -8.96 4.51
CA GLU A 209 21.48 -7.58 4.39
C GLU A 209 20.38 -6.55 4.58
N SER A 210 19.15 -6.78 4.08
CA SER A 210 18.05 -5.84 4.25
C SER A 210 17.59 -5.74 5.70
N ASN A 211 17.47 -6.88 6.38
CA ASN A 211 17.07 -6.93 7.79
C ASN A 211 18.13 -6.31 8.70
N ASN A 212 19.42 -6.56 8.46
CA ASN A 212 20.48 -5.93 9.23
C ASN A 212 20.59 -4.44 8.95
N ALA A 213 20.42 -4.01 7.69
CA ALA A 213 20.38 -2.59 7.34
C ALA A 213 19.19 -1.88 8.02
N MET A 214 18.02 -2.52 8.09
CA MET A 214 16.87 -2.02 8.83
C MET A 214 17.16 -1.84 10.33
N HIS A 215 17.86 -2.81 10.94
CA HIS A 215 18.18 -2.78 12.35
C HIS A 215 19.22 -1.71 12.70
N ASP A 216 20.29 -1.59 11.90
CA ASP A 216 21.48 -0.80 12.19
C ASP A 216 21.48 0.62 11.60
N CYS A 217 20.46 0.98 10.80
CA CYS A 217 20.38 2.33 10.22
C CYS A 217 20.28 3.42 11.29
N ASP A 218 20.84 4.59 11.01
CA ASP A 218 20.68 5.80 11.84
C ASP A 218 19.49 6.66 11.39
N LEU A 219 19.08 6.52 10.13
CA LEU A 219 17.90 7.15 9.55
C LEU A 219 17.12 6.17 8.68
N MET A 220 15.89 5.90 9.07
CA MET A 220 14.92 5.15 8.27
C MET A 220 13.95 6.12 7.61
N ILE A 221 13.88 6.07 6.29
CA ILE A 221 12.96 6.90 5.50
C ILE A 221 11.86 5.98 4.97
N ASN A 222 10.76 5.90 5.72
CA ASN A 222 9.60 5.08 5.37
C ASN A 222 8.70 5.85 4.40
N ILE A 223 8.47 5.28 3.21
CA ILE A 223 7.59 5.83 2.17
C ILE A 223 6.44 4.86 1.89
N GLY A 224 5.26 5.16 2.43
CA GLY A 224 4.04 4.39 2.16
C GLY A 224 4.03 2.95 2.69
N ALA A 225 4.73 2.69 3.81
CA ALA A 225 4.67 1.42 4.52
C ALA A 225 4.15 1.62 5.95
N ARG A 226 3.25 0.74 6.40
CA ARG A 226 2.52 0.89 7.67
C ARG A 226 3.19 0.25 8.88
N PHE A 227 4.45 -0.17 8.79
CA PHE A 227 5.15 -0.90 9.85
C PHE A 227 4.38 -2.14 10.30
N ASP A 228 4.14 -3.05 9.36
CA ASP A 228 3.47 -4.32 9.60
C ASP A 228 4.30 -5.25 10.50
N ASP A 229 3.63 -6.11 11.26
CA ASP A 229 4.28 -7.05 12.19
C ASP A 229 5.19 -8.07 11.49
N ARG A 230 4.93 -8.38 10.19
CA ARG A 230 5.79 -9.24 9.37
C ARG A 230 7.15 -8.61 9.08
N VAL A 231 7.25 -7.28 9.20
CA VAL A 231 8.50 -6.53 9.05
C VAL A 231 9.10 -6.17 10.40
N THR A 232 8.29 -5.67 11.33
CA THR A 232 8.79 -5.15 12.61
C THR A 232 9.21 -6.23 13.60
N GLY A 233 8.54 -7.38 13.58
CA GLY A 233 8.72 -8.41 14.59
C GLY A 233 8.47 -7.83 16.00
N LYS A 234 9.44 -7.98 16.91
CA LYS A 234 9.37 -7.41 18.27
C LYS A 234 9.57 -5.89 18.20
N VAL A 235 8.49 -5.13 18.25
CA VAL A 235 8.47 -3.66 18.09
C VAL A 235 9.46 -2.95 19.03
N ALA A 236 9.58 -3.40 20.29
CA ALA A 236 10.51 -2.80 21.26
C ALA A 236 12.00 -2.93 20.86
N ALA A 237 12.34 -3.84 19.96
CA ALA A 237 13.69 -4.05 19.45
C ALA A 237 13.86 -3.60 17.99
N PHE A 238 12.82 -3.04 17.39
CA PHE A 238 12.82 -2.65 15.98
C PHE A 238 13.61 -1.36 15.75
N ALA A 239 14.73 -1.47 15.01
CA ALA A 239 15.59 -0.34 14.63
C ALA A 239 15.79 0.67 15.78
N PRO A 240 16.37 0.25 16.93
CA PRO A 240 16.34 1.02 18.17
C PRO A 240 17.18 2.31 18.11
N HIS A 241 18.15 2.37 17.21
CA HIS A 241 19.07 3.51 17.03
C HIS A 241 18.68 4.45 15.90
N SER A 242 17.61 4.12 15.17
CA SER A 242 17.17 4.83 13.98
C SER A 242 16.24 5.97 14.32
N ARG A 243 16.48 7.15 13.75
CA ARG A 243 15.44 8.17 13.57
C ARG A 243 14.55 7.76 12.41
N LYS A 244 13.24 7.98 12.54
CA LYS A 244 12.26 7.47 11.59
C LYS A 244 11.45 8.62 10.97
N ILE A 245 11.60 8.81 9.67
CA ILE A 245 10.68 9.61 8.85
C ILE A 245 9.58 8.66 8.40
N HIS A 246 8.31 9.00 8.64
CA HIS A 246 7.17 8.19 8.19
C HIS A 246 6.26 9.01 7.28
N VAL A 247 6.27 8.67 6.00
CA VAL A 247 5.37 9.23 4.98
C VAL A 247 4.22 8.28 4.76
N ASP A 248 3.01 8.73 5.04
CA ASP A 248 1.78 7.96 4.78
C ASP A 248 0.62 8.91 4.46
N ILE A 249 -0.28 8.49 3.58
CA ILE A 249 -1.50 9.25 3.25
C ILE A 249 -2.58 9.10 4.32
N ASP A 250 -2.51 8.02 5.12
CA ASP A 250 -3.45 7.72 6.20
C ASP A 250 -2.89 8.18 7.54
N PRO A 251 -3.42 9.27 8.12
CA PRO A 251 -2.95 9.77 9.41
C PRO A 251 -3.14 8.74 10.54
N SER A 252 -4.05 7.78 10.40
CA SER A 252 -4.25 6.73 11.38
C SER A 252 -3.15 5.66 11.40
N SER A 253 -2.34 5.57 10.35
CA SER A 253 -1.15 4.71 10.28
C SER A 253 0.04 5.30 11.03
N ILE A 254 0.08 6.63 11.18
CA ILE A 254 1.18 7.32 11.84
C ILE A 254 1.18 7.01 13.35
N ASN A 255 2.34 6.58 13.84
CA ASN A 255 2.56 6.20 15.26
C ASN A 255 1.69 5.03 15.76
N LYS A 256 1.05 4.28 14.85
CA LYS A 256 0.18 3.17 15.22
C LYS A 256 0.98 1.99 15.80
N ASN A 257 2.00 1.55 15.11
CA ASN A 257 2.85 0.40 15.50
C ASN A 257 4.24 0.85 15.95
N VAL A 258 4.86 1.77 15.22
CA VAL A 258 6.20 2.29 15.49
C VAL A 258 6.12 3.82 15.57
N ARG A 259 6.75 4.38 16.58
CA ARG A 259 6.81 5.85 16.75
C ARG A 259 7.71 6.45 15.67
N ALA A 260 7.21 7.45 14.98
CA ALA A 260 7.97 8.26 14.02
C ALA A 260 8.57 9.48 14.73
N ASP A 261 9.83 9.81 14.41
CA ASP A 261 10.46 11.06 14.84
C ASP A 261 9.97 12.24 13.99
N LEU A 262 9.69 11.96 12.72
CA LEU A 262 9.12 12.92 11.79
C LEU A 262 8.01 12.27 10.97
N ALA A 263 6.78 12.65 11.24
CA ALA A 263 5.60 12.21 10.49
C ALA A 263 5.30 13.19 9.35
N ILE A 264 5.00 12.68 8.15
CA ILE A 264 4.59 13.48 6.98
C ILE A 264 3.32 12.85 6.41
N VAL A 265 2.18 13.47 6.68
CA VAL A 265 0.91 13.05 6.08
C VAL A 265 0.80 13.64 4.68
N GLY A 266 0.63 12.77 3.68
CA GLY A 266 0.52 13.18 2.28
C GLY A 266 0.62 12.02 1.30
N ASP A 267 0.23 12.29 0.06
CA ASP A 267 0.43 11.35 -1.05
C ASP A 267 1.91 11.21 -1.38
N CYS A 268 2.36 9.97 -1.69
CA CYS A 268 3.78 9.70 -1.93
C CYS A 268 4.36 10.53 -3.09
N ALA A 269 3.64 10.72 -4.19
CA ALA A 269 4.13 11.52 -5.32
C ALA A 269 4.26 13.00 -4.94
N GLU A 270 3.30 13.55 -4.18
CA GLU A 270 3.34 14.94 -3.72
C GLU A 270 4.49 15.17 -2.72
N VAL A 271 4.67 14.24 -1.77
CA VAL A 271 5.78 14.29 -0.79
C VAL A 271 7.12 14.18 -1.48
N LEU A 272 7.30 13.23 -2.40
CA LEU A 272 8.55 13.03 -3.13
C LEU A 272 8.88 14.22 -4.04
N THR A 273 7.87 14.81 -4.70
CA THR A 273 8.04 16.04 -5.48
C THR A 273 8.55 17.19 -4.63
N ALA A 274 7.91 17.41 -3.48
CA ALA A 274 8.31 18.48 -2.57
C ALA A 274 9.70 18.25 -1.96
N LEU A 275 10.03 16.99 -1.61
CA LEU A 275 11.33 16.64 -1.04
C LEU A 275 12.48 16.80 -2.05
N LEU A 276 12.29 16.38 -3.30
CA LEU A 276 13.27 16.59 -4.37
C LEU A 276 13.49 18.07 -4.63
N ALA A 277 12.41 18.87 -4.69
CA ALA A 277 12.51 20.32 -4.87
C ALA A 277 13.26 21.00 -3.69
N GLU A 278 13.00 20.57 -2.46
CA GLU A 278 13.68 21.09 -1.26
C GLU A 278 15.17 20.76 -1.27
N LEU A 279 15.54 19.51 -1.58
CA LEU A 279 16.93 19.09 -1.71
C LEU A 279 17.66 19.90 -2.83
N GLN A 280 16.98 20.18 -3.93
CA GLN A 280 17.51 20.99 -5.00
C GLN A 280 17.70 22.46 -4.55
N ALA A 281 16.73 23.05 -3.85
CA ALA A 281 16.80 24.40 -3.32
C ALA A 281 17.96 24.56 -2.33
N GLN A 282 18.21 23.53 -1.52
CA GLN A 282 19.35 23.48 -0.60
C GLN A 282 20.68 23.08 -1.29
N LYS A 283 20.70 22.97 -2.63
CA LYS A 283 21.86 22.61 -3.43
C LYS A 283 22.50 21.29 -2.95
N TYR A 284 21.66 20.33 -2.56
CA TYR A 284 22.11 19.03 -2.09
C TYR A 284 23.00 18.35 -3.14
N LYS A 285 24.13 17.84 -2.67
CA LYS A 285 24.99 16.95 -3.44
C LYS A 285 25.22 15.69 -2.63
N ALA A 286 25.12 14.55 -3.30
CA ALA A 286 25.47 13.27 -2.67
C ALA A 286 26.91 13.35 -2.15
N ASP A 287 27.10 12.82 -0.95
CA ASP A 287 28.42 12.65 -0.33
C ASP A 287 28.71 11.15 -0.19
N PRO A 288 29.31 10.52 -1.23
CA PRO A 288 29.63 9.11 -1.19
C PRO A 288 30.61 8.75 -0.07
N ALA A 289 31.50 9.66 0.31
CA ALA A 289 32.49 9.42 1.36
C ALA A 289 31.81 9.26 2.73
N ARG A 290 30.76 10.05 3.00
CA ARG A 290 29.99 9.98 4.25
C ARG A 290 29.32 8.61 4.46
N ILE A 291 28.79 8.01 3.38
CA ILE A 291 28.05 6.74 3.43
C ILE A 291 28.92 5.52 3.03
N ALA A 292 30.17 5.71 2.62
CA ALA A 292 31.06 4.62 2.23
C ALA A 292 31.25 3.55 3.31
N PRO A 293 31.43 3.89 4.62
CA PRO A 293 31.52 2.90 5.68
C PRO A 293 30.24 2.06 5.80
N TRP A 294 29.07 2.68 5.57
CA TRP A 294 27.78 2.01 5.60
C TRP A 294 27.64 1.01 4.45
N TRP A 295 27.98 1.42 3.24
CA TRP A 295 28.00 0.51 2.09
C TRP A 295 28.99 -0.64 2.28
N LYS A 296 30.16 -0.38 2.86
CA LYS A 296 31.13 -1.44 3.17
C LYS A 296 30.56 -2.48 4.13
N GLN A 297 29.79 -2.05 5.13
CA GLN A 297 29.11 -2.94 6.06
C GLN A 297 28.03 -3.76 5.35
N ILE A 298 27.20 -3.13 4.53
CA ILE A 298 26.16 -3.81 3.73
C ILE A 298 26.76 -4.85 2.80
N GLU A 299 27.84 -4.51 2.08
CA GLU A 299 28.53 -5.46 1.20
C GLU A 299 29.13 -6.66 1.96
N THR A 300 29.51 -6.47 3.22
CA THR A 300 29.94 -7.59 4.07
C THR A 300 28.78 -8.53 4.37
N TRP A 301 27.58 -8.01 4.59
CA TRP A 301 26.38 -8.83 4.78
C TRP A 301 25.94 -9.55 3.50
N ARG A 302 26.02 -8.87 2.34
CA ARG A 302 25.70 -9.46 1.03
C ARG A 302 26.55 -10.69 0.71
N LYS A 303 27.81 -10.74 1.15
CA LYS A 303 28.70 -11.90 0.96
C LYS A 303 28.14 -13.19 1.57
N ARG A 304 27.18 -13.10 2.47
CA ARG A 304 26.49 -14.26 3.05
C ARG A 304 25.65 -15.00 2.01
N ASP A 305 25.23 -14.30 0.94
CA ASP A 305 24.38 -14.85 -0.13
C ASP A 305 23.14 -15.57 0.44
N SER A 306 22.29 -14.79 1.12
CA SER A 306 21.20 -15.33 1.95
C SER A 306 20.13 -16.09 1.16
N LEU A 307 20.05 -15.88 -0.16
CA LEU A 307 19.12 -16.58 -1.04
C LEU A 307 19.71 -17.84 -1.70
N ARG A 308 20.96 -18.15 -1.43
CA ARG A 308 21.59 -19.37 -1.97
C ARG A 308 20.87 -20.64 -1.48
N TYR A 309 20.82 -21.63 -2.33
CA TYR A 309 20.32 -22.96 -2.01
C TYR A 309 21.24 -24.04 -2.56
N ALA A 310 21.23 -25.21 -1.94
CA ALA A 310 21.99 -26.36 -2.43
C ALA A 310 21.27 -26.94 -3.67
N LYS A 311 21.92 -26.92 -4.83
CA LYS A 311 21.43 -27.61 -6.04
C LYS A 311 21.43 -29.09 -5.83
N SER A 312 20.54 -29.83 -6.50
CA SER A 312 20.39 -31.24 -6.43
C SER A 312 20.03 -31.78 -7.81
N ASP A 313 20.66 -32.89 -8.19
CA ASP A 313 20.32 -33.61 -9.42
C ASP A 313 19.21 -34.68 -9.18
N ALA A 314 18.92 -34.99 -7.90
CA ALA A 314 17.92 -35.97 -7.52
C ALA A 314 16.54 -35.41 -7.20
N ILE A 315 16.48 -34.14 -6.75
CA ILE A 315 15.24 -33.49 -6.34
C ILE A 315 15.17 -32.05 -6.90
N ILE A 316 13.99 -31.66 -7.37
CA ILE A 316 13.72 -30.29 -7.76
C ILE A 316 13.49 -29.46 -6.48
N LYS A 317 14.43 -28.56 -6.18
CA LYS A 317 14.25 -27.60 -5.08
C LYS A 317 13.24 -26.53 -5.49
N PRO A 318 12.38 -26.05 -4.57
CA PRO A 318 11.43 -24.98 -4.88
C PRO A 318 12.11 -23.73 -5.43
N GLN A 319 13.24 -23.32 -4.85
CA GLN A 319 14.03 -22.18 -5.32
C GLN A 319 14.52 -22.36 -6.77
N TYR A 320 14.89 -23.59 -7.14
CA TYR A 320 15.29 -23.92 -8.52
C TYR A 320 14.11 -23.73 -9.49
N ALA A 321 12.90 -24.13 -9.09
CA ALA A 321 11.71 -23.95 -9.93
C ALA A 321 11.45 -22.46 -10.20
N ILE A 322 11.56 -21.59 -9.18
CA ILE A 322 11.41 -20.13 -9.32
C ILE A 322 12.52 -19.55 -10.21
N GLU A 323 13.77 -19.94 -9.99
CA GLU A 323 14.92 -19.51 -10.81
C GLU A 323 14.72 -19.88 -12.29
N ARG A 324 14.24 -21.12 -12.56
CA ARG A 324 13.95 -21.57 -13.92
C ARG A 324 12.77 -20.86 -14.56
N LEU A 325 11.71 -20.60 -13.79
CA LEU A 325 10.55 -19.83 -14.26
C LEU A 325 11.01 -18.43 -14.70
N TYR A 326 11.78 -17.74 -13.86
CA TYR A 326 12.35 -16.45 -14.22
C TYR A 326 13.22 -16.52 -15.49
N ALA A 327 14.11 -17.49 -15.59
CA ALA A 327 14.98 -17.66 -16.73
C ALA A 327 14.21 -17.87 -18.06
N LEU A 328 13.06 -18.55 -17.99
CA LEU A 328 12.22 -18.85 -19.15
C LEU A 328 11.29 -17.68 -19.53
N THR A 329 10.96 -16.81 -18.58
CA THR A 329 10.00 -15.71 -18.77
C THR A 329 10.64 -14.34 -18.89
N ARG A 330 11.90 -14.16 -18.42
CA ARG A 330 12.59 -12.89 -18.52
C ARG A 330 12.67 -12.40 -19.96
N GLY A 331 12.37 -11.14 -20.18
CA GLY A 331 12.35 -10.52 -21.50
C GLY A 331 11.08 -10.80 -22.31
N ARG A 332 10.06 -11.43 -21.69
CA ARG A 332 8.72 -11.61 -22.26
C ARG A 332 7.75 -10.70 -21.53
N ASP A 333 6.72 -10.26 -22.23
CA ASP A 333 5.56 -9.59 -21.63
C ASP A 333 4.62 -10.67 -21.04
N VAL A 334 4.75 -10.91 -19.73
CA VAL A 334 4.00 -11.96 -19.03
C VAL A 334 3.41 -11.46 -17.73
N PHE A 335 2.22 -11.94 -17.38
CA PHE A 335 1.62 -11.77 -16.07
C PHE A 335 1.73 -13.10 -15.32
N ILE A 336 2.35 -13.05 -14.13
CA ILE A 336 2.50 -14.22 -13.26
C ILE A 336 1.54 -14.04 -12.09
N THR A 337 0.59 -14.96 -11.95
CA THR A 337 -0.33 -15.02 -10.82
C THR A 337 0.03 -16.20 -9.93
N THR A 338 -0.05 -16.00 -8.62
CA THR A 338 0.26 -17.03 -7.61
C THR A 338 -0.81 -17.02 -6.52
N GLU A 339 -0.90 -18.11 -5.79
CA GLU A 339 -1.56 -18.12 -4.49
C GLU A 339 -0.61 -17.65 -3.39
N VAL A 340 -1.08 -17.64 -2.14
CA VAL A 340 -0.24 -17.33 -0.97
C VAL A 340 0.52 -18.57 -0.52
N GLY A 341 1.86 -18.51 -0.52
CA GLY A 341 2.70 -19.60 -0.07
C GLY A 341 4.18 -19.18 -0.02
N GLN A 342 5.05 -20.11 0.41
CA GLN A 342 6.49 -19.84 0.53
C GLN A 342 7.14 -19.45 -0.79
N HIS A 343 6.61 -19.90 -1.91
CA HIS A 343 7.13 -19.53 -3.25
C HIS A 343 7.13 -18.03 -3.55
N GLN A 344 6.28 -17.23 -2.90
CA GLN A 344 6.32 -15.75 -3.07
C GLN A 344 7.50 -15.09 -2.36
N MET A 345 8.21 -15.82 -1.55
CA MET A 345 9.24 -15.29 -0.65
C MET A 345 10.65 -15.75 -1.05
N TRP A 346 10.78 -16.60 -2.07
CA TRP A 346 12.05 -17.14 -2.58
C TRP A 346 12.60 -16.39 -3.79
#